data_c0b5b8049aa04664d8c3b42f0a03f3ed
#
_entry.id   c0b5b8049aa04664d8c3b42f0a03f3ed
#
_cell.length_a   1.000
_cell.length_b   1.000
_cell.length_c   1.000
_cell.angle_alpha   90.00
_cell.angle_beta   90.00
_cell.angle_gamma   90.00
#
_symmetry.space_group_name_H-M   'P 1'
#
loop_
_entity.id
_entity.type
_entity.pdbx_description
1 polymer ?
#
loop_
_entity_poly.entity_id
_entity_poly.type
_entity_poly.pdbx_seq_one_letter_code
_entity_poly.pdbx_strand_id
1 'polypeptide(L)'
;MKIKLPRLTATTVRKPFQIAFIAALLLLLQQGYVTISMVLVGGSALGILFGKVFCRWMCPMGFLMEMMSGAVGDEKARAMYQYHKLGCPIAWVSGLLNRISFFTVRHRKQRDCNACGKCDRSCYVASLNNKYSLYKPELKNPANSYTCSRCLACVDSCPTGRLSYNVRNSLQ
;
A
#
# COMPACT_ATOMS: atom_id res chain seq x y z
N MET A 1 -22.58 7.96 26.92
CA MET A 1 -21.28 7.23 26.85
C MET A 1 -21.15 6.64 25.45
N LYS A 2 -20.43 7.32 24.52
CA LYS A 2 -20.24 6.81 23.14
C LYS A 2 -19.11 5.80 23.19
N ILE A 3 -19.44 4.52 23.06
CA ILE A 3 -18.48 3.44 22.92
C ILE A 3 -17.73 3.70 21.59
N LYS A 4 -16.50 4.21 21.69
CA LYS A 4 -15.58 4.25 20.56
C LYS A 4 -15.20 2.80 20.25
N LEU A 5 -15.92 2.15 19.33
CA LEU A 5 -15.41 0.93 18.72
C LEU A 5 -13.99 1.23 18.20
N PRO A 6 -13.00 0.38 18.51
CA PRO A 6 -11.68 0.55 17.95
C PRO A 6 -11.85 0.50 16.42
N ARG A 7 -11.51 1.60 15.73
CA ARG A 7 -11.44 1.59 14.28
C ARG A 7 -10.43 0.50 13.95
N LEU A 8 -10.91 -0.59 13.39
CA LEU A 8 -10.04 -1.60 12.77
C LEU A 8 -9.26 -0.85 11.68
N THR A 9 -8.07 -0.42 12.03
CA THR A 9 -7.20 0.26 11.08
C THR A 9 -6.70 -0.78 10.08
N ALA A 10 -6.63 -0.44 8.81
CA ALA A 10 -6.13 -1.34 7.77
C ALA A 10 -4.74 -1.91 8.12
N THR A 11 -3.95 -1.15 8.87
CA THR A 11 -2.64 -1.56 9.37
C THR A 11 -2.71 -2.67 10.44
N THR A 12 -3.74 -2.69 11.29
CA THR A 12 -3.91 -3.71 12.34
C THR A 12 -4.34 -5.06 11.76
N VAL A 13 -5.25 -5.05 10.78
CA VAL A 13 -5.75 -6.27 10.11
C VAL A 13 -4.70 -6.85 9.17
N ARG A 14 -3.85 -6.00 8.60
CA ARG A 14 -2.85 -6.41 7.61
C ARG A 14 -1.87 -7.46 8.12
N LYS A 15 -1.30 -7.26 9.31
CA LYS A 15 -0.26 -8.16 9.86
C LYS A 15 -0.74 -9.61 10.03
N PRO A 16 -1.86 -9.90 10.74
CA PRO A 16 -2.34 -11.26 10.88
C PRO A 16 -2.73 -11.90 9.53
N PHE A 17 -3.35 -11.13 8.64
CA PHE A 17 -3.68 -11.58 7.30
C PHE A 17 -2.41 -11.97 6.51
N GLN A 18 -1.36 -11.15 6.59
CA GLN A 18 -0.10 -11.36 5.92
C GLN A 18 0.60 -12.63 6.39
N ILE A 19 0.65 -12.86 7.71
CA ILE A 19 1.23 -14.07 8.30
C ILE A 19 0.45 -15.31 7.85
N ALA A 20 -0.87 -15.30 7.94
CA ALA A 20 -1.72 -16.42 7.53
C ALA A 20 -1.55 -16.74 6.04
N PHE A 21 -1.52 -15.73 5.19
CA PHE A 21 -1.33 -15.90 3.76
C PHE A 21 0.05 -16.46 3.41
N ILE A 22 1.13 -15.97 4.06
CA ILE A 22 2.49 -16.47 3.86
C ILE A 22 2.59 -17.92 4.28
N ALA A 23 2.04 -18.30 5.44
CA ALA A 23 2.04 -19.68 5.91
C ALA A 23 1.30 -20.61 4.93
N ALA A 24 0.12 -20.22 4.47
CA ALA A 24 -0.64 -20.97 3.48
C ALA A 24 0.11 -21.12 2.16
N LEU A 25 0.73 -20.03 1.67
CA LEU A 25 1.52 -20.06 0.43
C LEU A 25 2.73 -21.00 0.53
N LEU A 26 3.44 -20.96 1.64
CA LEU A 26 4.60 -21.84 1.86
C LEU A 26 4.17 -23.33 1.91
N LEU A 27 3.07 -23.64 2.56
CA LEU A 27 2.53 -24.99 2.59
C LEU A 27 2.14 -25.48 1.18
N LEU A 28 1.47 -24.65 0.39
CA LEU A 28 1.08 -24.98 -0.99
C LEU A 28 2.29 -25.16 -1.91
N LEU A 29 3.34 -24.36 -1.73
CA LEU A 29 4.60 -24.51 -2.45
C LEU A 29 5.32 -25.82 -2.08
N GLN A 30 5.35 -26.19 -0.79
CA GLN A 30 5.96 -27.45 -0.34
C GLN A 30 5.21 -28.67 -0.87
N GLN A 31 3.89 -28.58 -0.99
CA GLN A 31 3.06 -29.69 -1.52
C GLN A 31 3.10 -29.75 -3.07
N GLY A 32 3.74 -28.79 -3.74
CA GLY A 32 3.86 -28.76 -5.19
C GLY A 32 2.58 -28.31 -5.94
N TYR A 33 1.53 -27.93 -5.23
CA TYR A 33 0.27 -27.45 -5.85
C TYR A 33 0.43 -26.09 -6.55
N VAL A 34 1.38 -25.27 -6.09
CA VAL A 34 1.62 -23.93 -6.64
C VAL A 34 3.06 -23.80 -7.06
N THR A 35 3.28 -23.33 -8.29
CA THR A 35 4.62 -23.03 -8.81
C THR A 35 4.92 -21.54 -8.66
N ILE A 36 6.20 -21.18 -8.66
CA ILE A 36 6.63 -19.78 -8.60
C ILE A 36 6.03 -18.97 -9.78
N SER A 37 5.90 -19.58 -10.95
CA SER A 37 5.27 -18.95 -12.11
C SER A 37 3.79 -18.59 -11.86
N MET A 38 3.04 -19.46 -11.20
CA MET A 38 1.65 -19.16 -10.81
C MET A 38 1.56 -17.98 -9.84
N VAL A 39 2.50 -17.88 -8.89
CA VAL A 39 2.58 -16.74 -7.96
C VAL A 39 2.90 -15.44 -8.71
N LEU A 40 3.80 -15.48 -9.69
CA LEU A 40 4.15 -14.32 -10.52
C LEU A 40 2.96 -13.85 -11.36
N VAL A 41 2.28 -14.76 -12.04
CA VAL A 41 1.10 -14.43 -12.86
C VAL A 41 -0.06 -13.93 -11.99
N GLY A 42 -0.37 -14.63 -10.90
CA GLY A 42 -1.43 -14.22 -9.97
C GLY A 42 -1.15 -12.87 -9.30
N GLY A 43 0.10 -12.63 -8.86
CA GLY A 43 0.51 -11.35 -8.29
C GLY A 43 0.43 -10.19 -9.30
N SER A 44 0.74 -10.45 -10.56
CA SER A 44 0.60 -9.46 -11.65
C SER A 44 -0.86 -9.18 -11.96
N ALA A 45 -1.72 -10.20 -12.02
CA ALA A 45 -3.16 -10.05 -12.25
C ALA A 45 -3.83 -9.23 -11.12
N LEU A 46 -3.49 -9.51 -9.86
CA LEU A 46 -3.93 -8.69 -8.72
C LEU A 46 -3.44 -7.24 -8.83
N GLY A 47 -2.26 -7.03 -9.43
CA GLY A 47 -1.73 -5.71 -9.72
C GLY A 47 -2.60 -4.89 -10.68
N ILE A 48 -3.27 -5.52 -11.66
CA ILE A 48 -4.20 -4.86 -12.58
C ILE A 48 -5.43 -4.36 -11.83
N LEU A 49 -6.00 -5.19 -10.97
CA LEU A 49 -7.23 -4.87 -10.24
C LEU A 49 -7.00 -3.84 -9.13
N PHE A 50 -6.09 -4.14 -8.22
CA PHE A 50 -5.91 -3.40 -6.97
C PHE A 50 -4.65 -2.51 -6.95
N GLY A 51 -3.86 -2.53 -8.02
CA GLY A 51 -2.54 -1.89 -8.03
C GLY A 51 -1.54 -2.68 -7.19
N LYS A 52 -0.52 -2.01 -6.65
CA LYS A 52 0.61 -2.63 -5.95
C LYS A 52 0.27 -3.18 -4.55
N VAL A 53 -0.93 -3.75 -4.37
CA VAL A 53 -1.40 -4.30 -3.09
C VAL A 53 -0.66 -5.58 -2.74
N PHE A 54 -0.44 -6.47 -3.73
CA PHE A 54 0.23 -7.75 -3.52
C PHE A 54 1.57 -7.60 -2.77
N CYS A 55 2.41 -6.65 -3.18
CA CYS A 55 3.73 -6.45 -2.58
C CYS A 55 3.68 -6.07 -1.09
N ARG A 56 2.59 -5.45 -0.64
CA ARG A 56 2.48 -4.96 0.75
C ARG A 56 1.63 -5.87 1.64
N TRP A 57 0.68 -6.60 1.06
CA TRP A 57 -0.30 -7.38 1.82
C TRP A 57 -0.05 -8.89 1.77
N MET A 58 0.58 -9.39 0.71
CA MET A 58 0.68 -10.83 0.43
C MET A 58 2.13 -11.31 0.25
N CYS A 59 3.04 -10.44 -0.19
CA CYS A 59 4.40 -10.84 -0.52
C CYS A 59 5.23 -11.17 0.73
N PRO A 60 5.81 -12.38 0.84
CA PRO A 60 6.66 -12.78 1.97
C PRO A 60 7.91 -11.88 2.09
N MET A 61 8.52 -11.50 0.96
CA MET A 61 9.66 -10.57 0.98
C MET A 61 9.28 -9.19 1.49
N GLY A 62 8.07 -8.71 1.15
CA GLY A 62 7.55 -7.45 1.69
C GLY A 62 7.36 -7.49 3.21
N PHE A 63 6.94 -8.63 3.75
CA PHE A 63 6.84 -8.86 5.20
C PHE A 63 8.20 -8.88 5.88
N LEU A 64 9.15 -9.64 5.33
CA LEU A 64 10.51 -9.74 5.85
C LEU A 64 11.19 -8.36 5.92
N MET A 65 11.08 -7.58 4.86
CA MET A 65 11.61 -6.21 4.80
C MET A 65 10.93 -5.27 5.80
N GLU A 66 9.63 -5.44 6.05
CA GLU A 66 8.94 -4.66 7.07
C GLU A 66 9.39 -5.04 8.49
N MET A 67 9.66 -6.31 8.73
CA MET A 67 10.19 -6.79 10.01
C MET A 67 11.63 -6.28 10.25
N MET A 68 12.49 -6.35 9.24
CA MET A 68 13.85 -5.81 9.32
C MET A 68 13.86 -4.29 9.48
N SER A 69 12.93 -3.57 8.83
CA SER A 69 12.85 -2.12 8.92
C SER A 69 12.40 -1.60 10.29
N GLY A 70 11.75 -2.45 11.09
CA GLY A 70 11.46 -2.14 12.49
C GLY A 70 12.72 -2.06 13.38
N ALA A 71 13.82 -2.69 12.96
CA ALA A 71 15.11 -2.66 13.66
C ALA A 71 16.03 -1.50 13.18
N VAL A 72 15.71 -0.86 12.06
CA VAL A 72 16.50 0.21 11.42
C VAL A 72 15.63 1.46 11.39
N GLY A 73 16.15 2.60 11.84
CA GLY A 73 15.39 3.85 11.97
C GLY A 73 14.55 4.20 10.72
N ASP A 74 13.41 4.85 10.96
CA ASP A 74 12.30 5.06 9.98
C ASP A 74 12.72 5.56 8.59
N GLU A 75 13.72 6.41 8.50
CA GLU A 75 14.14 7.01 7.23
C GLU A 75 14.93 6.02 6.37
N LYS A 76 15.87 5.30 6.97
CA LYS A 76 16.64 4.24 6.30
C LYS A 76 15.74 3.06 5.90
N ALA A 77 14.77 2.72 6.75
CA ALA A 77 13.78 1.70 6.47
C ALA A 77 12.91 2.04 5.24
N ARG A 78 12.51 3.29 5.10
CA ARG A 78 11.75 3.78 3.94
C ARG A 78 12.57 3.70 2.66
N ALA A 79 13.84 4.05 2.71
CA ALA A 79 14.76 3.94 1.58
C ALA A 79 14.99 2.47 1.17
N MET A 80 15.30 1.59 2.11
CA MET A 80 15.47 0.14 1.85
C MET A 80 14.22 -0.48 1.22
N TYR A 81 13.03 -0.11 1.68
CA TYR A 81 11.79 -0.60 1.11
C TYR A 81 11.58 -0.16 -0.35
N GLN A 82 12.10 1.01 -0.74
CA GLN A 82 12.11 1.43 -2.15
C GLN A 82 13.07 0.61 -3.00
N TYR A 83 14.29 0.35 -2.51
CA TYR A 83 15.27 -0.48 -3.21
C TYR A 83 14.76 -1.88 -3.48
N HIS A 84 14.12 -2.51 -2.50
CA HIS A 84 13.51 -3.84 -2.68
C HIS A 84 12.50 -3.87 -3.84
N LYS A 85 11.73 -2.80 -4.02
CA LYS A 85 10.76 -2.71 -5.11
C LYS A 85 11.37 -2.58 -6.50
N LEU A 86 12.60 -2.13 -6.61
CA LEU A 86 13.32 -2.03 -7.89
C LEU A 86 13.83 -3.40 -8.36
N GLY A 87 14.08 -4.34 -7.46
CA GLY A 87 14.60 -5.67 -7.78
C GLY A 87 13.56 -6.75 -8.11
N CYS A 88 12.26 -6.46 -7.98
CA CYS A 88 11.21 -7.47 -8.11
C CYS A 88 10.36 -7.26 -9.38
N PRO A 89 10.24 -8.27 -10.28
CA PRO A 89 9.45 -8.15 -11.52
C PRO A 89 7.95 -7.90 -11.24
N ILE A 90 7.38 -8.53 -10.20
CA ILE A 90 5.99 -8.25 -9.78
C ILE A 90 5.82 -6.78 -9.39
N ALA A 91 6.82 -6.22 -8.69
CA ALA A 91 6.79 -4.81 -8.29
C ALA A 91 6.90 -3.88 -9.51
N TRP A 92 7.59 -4.27 -10.57
CA TRP A 92 7.67 -3.51 -11.81
C TRP A 92 6.32 -3.47 -12.52
N VAL A 93 5.77 -4.65 -12.81
CA VAL A 93 4.47 -4.77 -13.50
C VAL A 93 3.38 -4.05 -12.71
N SER A 94 3.21 -4.37 -11.44
CA SER A 94 2.18 -3.73 -10.60
C SER A 94 2.43 -2.24 -10.37
N GLY A 95 3.68 -1.77 -10.40
CA GLY A 95 4.02 -0.35 -10.33
C GLY A 95 3.60 0.44 -11.57
N LEU A 96 3.82 -0.11 -12.77
CA LEU A 96 3.32 0.46 -14.01
C LEU A 96 1.79 0.49 -14.03
N LEU A 97 1.16 -0.57 -13.53
CA LEU A 97 -0.29 -0.71 -13.46
C LEU A 97 -0.96 0.20 -12.40
N ASN A 98 -0.21 0.81 -11.48
CA ASN A 98 -0.76 1.75 -10.51
C ASN A 98 -1.53 2.93 -11.15
N ARG A 99 -1.15 3.35 -12.37
CA ARG A 99 -1.81 4.43 -13.09
C ARG A 99 -3.16 4.03 -13.67
N ILE A 100 -3.34 2.74 -14.02
CA ILE A 100 -4.54 2.23 -14.70
C ILE A 100 -5.40 1.33 -13.81
N SER A 101 -4.92 1.00 -12.61
CA SER A 101 -5.66 0.14 -11.68
C SER A 101 -7.02 0.72 -11.31
N PHE A 102 -8.02 -0.15 -11.18
CA PHE A 102 -9.40 0.22 -10.88
C PHE A 102 -9.56 0.91 -9.52
N PHE A 103 -8.78 0.52 -8.53
CA PHE A 103 -8.84 1.09 -7.19
C PHE A 103 -7.68 2.05 -6.94
N THR A 104 -7.96 3.16 -6.27
CA THR A 104 -6.93 4.17 -5.93
C THR A 104 -7.30 4.93 -4.66
N VAL A 105 -6.30 5.59 -4.04
CA VAL A 105 -6.54 6.48 -2.90
C VAL A 105 -6.92 7.86 -3.43
N ARG A 106 -8.09 8.34 -3.02
CA ARG A 106 -8.63 9.65 -3.43
C ARG A 106 -9.30 10.38 -2.28
N HIS A 107 -9.55 11.67 -2.50
CA HIS A 107 -10.35 12.50 -1.62
C HIS A 107 -11.83 12.18 -1.80
N ARG A 108 -12.55 12.09 -0.69
CA ARG A 108 -14.02 12.12 -0.67
C ARG A 108 -14.49 13.57 -0.85
N LYS A 109 -15.45 13.81 -1.75
CA LYS A 109 -16.02 15.16 -1.98
C LYS A 109 -16.76 15.72 -0.75
N GLN A 110 -17.34 14.86 0.07
CA GLN A 110 -18.22 15.22 1.19
C GLN A 110 -17.50 15.64 2.49
N ARG A 111 -16.17 15.65 2.53
CA ARG A 111 -15.41 15.96 3.76
C ARG A 111 -14.31 16.95 3.48
N ASP A 112 -14.20 17.97 4.33
CA ASP A 112 -13.18 19.01 4.17
C ASP A 112 -11.80 18.56 4.67
N CYS A 113 -10.76 19.11 4.06
CA CYS A 113 -9.38 18.85 4.43
C CYS A 113 -8.88 19.97 5.35
N ASN A 114 -8.43 19.60 6.55
CA ASN A 114 -7.85 20.55 7.50
C ASN A 114 -6.38 20.90 7.21
N ALA A 115 -5.85 20.49 6.06
CA ALA A 115 -4.46 20.69 5.64
C ALA A 115 -3.40 20.32 6.69
N CYS A 116 -3.72 19.38 7.61
CA CYS A 116 -2.86 19.03 8.74
C CYS A 116 -1.57 18.27 8.36
N GLY A 117 -1.43 17.82 7.11
CA GLY A 117 -0.25 17.14 6.57
C GLY A 117 0.04 15.75 7.15
N LYS A 118 -0.82 15.17 8.02
CA LYS A 118 -0.60 13.84 8.62
C LYS A 118 -0.52 12.73 7.58
N CYS A 119 -1.31 12.84 6.51
CA CYS A 119 -1.31 11.88 5.41
C CYS A 119 0.04 11.83 4.66
N ASP A 120 0.69 12.98 4.45
CA ASP A 120 1.99 13.03 3.78
C ASP A 120 3.11 12.54 4.69
N ARG A 121 3.06 12.86 5.98
CA ARG A 121 4.03 12.31 6.97
C ARG A 121 3.96 10.81 7.10
N SER A 122 2.78 10.20 6.99
CA SER A 122 2.61 8.75 7.02
C SER A 122 2.87 8.07 5.66
N CYS A 123 2.97 8.84 4.58
CA CYS A 123 3.21 8.35 3.23
C CYS A 123 4.70 8.41 2.88
N TYR A 124 5.35 7.26 2.76
CA TYR A 124 6.77 7.19 2.41
C TYR A 124 7.08 7.77 1.01
N VAL A 125 6.11 7.81 0.08
CA VAL A 125 6.31 8.41 -1.24
C VAL A 125 6.37 9.94 -1.14
N ALA A 126 5.45 10.54 -0.38
CA ALA A 126 5.39 11.98 -0.17
C ALA A 126 6.56 12.46 0.72
N SER A 127 6.96 11.67 1.73
CA SER A 127 8.08 12.01 2.60
C SER A 127 9.45 12.00 1.92
N LEU A 128 9.63 11.19 0.88
CA LEU A 128 10.89 11.09 0.13
C LEU A 128 10.95 12.01 -1.09
N ASN A 129 9.82 12.50 -1.57
CA ASN A 129 9.77 13.31 -2.77
C ASN A 129 8.71 14.41 -2.68
N ASN A 130 9.15 15.64 -2.58
CA ASN A 130 8.31 16.84 -2.45
C ASN A 130 7.40 17.12 -3.66
N LYS A 131 7.56 16.38 -4.78
CA LYS A 131 6.65 16.47 -5.95
C LYS A 131 5.29 15.81 -5.71
N TYR A 132 5.15 15.05 -4.63
CA TYR A 132 3.93 14.31 -4.29
C TYR A 132 3.33 14.82 -2.99
N SER A 133 2.02 15.02 -2.99
CA SER A 133 1.25 15.34 -1.79
C SER A 133 -0.18 14.79 -1.91
N LEU A 134 -0.75 14.43 -0.75
CA LEU A 134 -2.15 13.99 -0.66
C LEU A 134 -3.10 15.13 -0.29
N TYR A 135 -2.61 16.20 0.30
CA TYR A 135 -3.48 17.31 0.74
C TYR A 135 -3.31 18.57 -0.10
N LYS A 136 -2.22 18.73 -0.84
CA LYS A 136 -1.98 19.85 -1.75
C LYS A 136 -2.48 19.51 -3.16
N PRO A 137 -3.51 20.18 -3.69
CA PRO A 137 -4.07 19.86 -5.01
C PRO A 137 -3.12 20.16 -6.16
N GLU A 138 -2.16 21.06 -5.97
CA GLU A 138 -1.16 21.48 -6.97
C GLU A 138 -0.12 20.38 -7.26
N LEU A 139 0.09 19.47 -6.31
CA LEU A 139 1.09 18.42 -6.40
C LEU A 139 0.50 17.09 -6.90
N LYS A 140 1.40 16.23 -7.40
CA LYS A 140 0.99 14.92 -7.93
C LYS A 140 0.51 14.01 -6.81
N ASN A 141 -0.60 13.28 -7.03
CA ASN A 141 -1.09 12.30 -6.08
C ASN A 141 -0.10 11.12 -5.98
N PRO A 142 0.43 10.83 -4.79
CA PRO A 142 1.36 9.72 -4.58
C PRO A 142 0.75 8.34 -4.87
N ALA A 143 -0.58 8.19 -4.85
CA ALA A 143 -1.26 6.94 -5.20
C ALA A 143 -1.08 6.54 -6.67
N ASN A 144 -0.79 7.49 -7.55
CA ASN A 144 -0.49 7.24 -8.96
C ASN A 144 1.01 7.02 -9.22
N SER A 145 1.84 7.16 -8.19
CA SER A 145 3.28 6.92 -8.30
C SER A 145 3.57 5.43 -8.47
N TYR A 146 4.58 5.14 -9.28
CA TYR A 146 5.17 3.81 -9.42
C TYR A 146 5.54 3.18 -8.07
N THR A 147 6.03 3.97 -7.13
CA THR A 147 6.52 3.53 -5.82
C THR A 147 5.42 3.30 -4.79
N CYS A 148 4.19 3.79 -5.01
CA CYS A 148 3.09 3.60 -4.07
C CYS A 148 2.70 2.12 -3.93
N SER A 149 2.75 1.59 -2.71
CA SER A 149 2.40 0.19 -2.40
C SER A 149 0.98 0.00 -1.89
N ARG A 150 0.17 1.05 -1.91
CA ARG A 150 -1.22 0.98 -1.42
C ARG A 150 -1.32 0.42 0.01
N CYS A 151 -0.41 0.85 0.88
CA CYS A 151 -0.36 0.41 2.28
C CYS A 151 -1.49 0.97 3.16
N LEU A 152 -2.23 1.96 2.65
CA LEU A 152 -3.36 2.66 3.28
C LEU A 152 -3.01 3.44 4.57
N ALA A 153 -1.75 3.55 4.95
CA ALA A 153 -1.34 4.32 6.12
C ALA A 153 -1.79 5.81 6.05
N CYS A 154 -1.81 6.40 4.85
CA CYS A 154 -2.33 7.75 4.64
C CYS A 154 -3.85 7.86 4.89
N VAL A 155 -4.62 6.80 4.60
CA VAL A 155 -6.07 6.75 4.86
C VAL A 155 -6.33 6.63 6.35
N ASP A 156 -5.59 5.74 7.04
CA ASP A 156 -5.69 5.52 8.49
C ASP A 156 -5.29 6.76 9.29
N SER A 157 -4.26 7.50 8.83
CA SER A 157 -3.76 8.70 9.51
C SER A 157 -4.62 9.95 9.29
N CYS A 158 -5.61 9.90 8.38
CA CYS A 158 -6.46 11.04 8.08
C CYS A 158 -7.52 11.25 9.18
N PRO A 159 -7.46 12.32 10.00
CA PRO A 159 -8.38 12.53 11.12
C PRO A 159 -9.81 12.82 10.66
N THR A 160 -9.96 13.49 9.52
CA THR A 160 -11.27 13.83 8.94
C THR A 160 -11.87 12.69 8.12
N GLY A 161 -11.07 11.64 7.82
CA GLY A 161 -11.48 10.55 6.95
C GLY A 161 -11.78 10.99 5.51
N ARG A 162 -11.16 12.09 5.05
CA ARG A 162 -11.30 12.58 3.68
C ARG A 162 -10.68 11.64 2.66
N LEU A 163 -9.61 10.93 3.02
CA LEU A 163 -8.98 9.95 2.15
C LEU A 163 -9.71 8.62 2.23
N SER A 164 -9.93 8.02 1.08
CA SER A 164 -10.53 6.68 0.97
C SER A 164 -9.91 5.89 -0.18
N TYR A 165 -9.94 4.58 -0.05
CA TYR A 165 -9.56 3.65 -1.10
C TYR A 165 -10.81 3.21 -1.85
N ASN A 166 -11.00 3.72 -3.06
CA ASN A 166 -12.21 3.53 -3.85
C ASN A 166 -11.89 3.32 -5.34
N VAL A 167 -12.92 2.89 -6.08
CA VAL A 167 -12.87 2.75 -7.54
C VAL A 167 -12.57 4.09 -8.19
N ARG A 168 -11.70 4.08 -9.19
CA ARG A 168 -11.20 5.30 -9.86
C ARG A 168 -12.31 6.18 -10.43
N ASN A 169 -13.37 5.61 -10.97
CA ASN A 169 -14.44 6.34 -11.67
C ASN A 169 -15.64 6.71 -10.80
N SER A 170 -15.72 6.25 -9.54
CA SER A 170 -16.92 6.44 -8.71
C SER A 170 -17.03 7.80 -8.01
N LEU A 171 -16.14 8.77 -8.30
CA LEU A 171 -16.06 10.05 -7.58
C LEU A 171 -15.71 11.26 -8.48
N GLN A 172 -16.18 11.27 -9.71
CA GLN A 172 -16.27 12.53 -10.46
C GLN A 172 -17.50 13.33 -10.07
#